data_c7d975bdd7e974b3889a788c8e0d2f2b
#
_entry.id   c7d975bdd7e974b3889a788c8e0d2f2b
#
_cell.length_a   1.000
_cell.length_b   1.000
_cell.length_c   1.000
_cell.angle_alpha   90.00
_cell.angle_beta   90.00
_cell.angle_gamma   90.00
#
_symmetry.space_group_name_H-M   'P 1'
#
loop_
_entity.id
_entity.type
_entity.pdbx_description
1 polymer ?
#
loop_
_entity_poly.entity_id
_entity_poly.type
_entity_poly.pdbx_seq_one_letter_code
_entity_poly.pdbx_strand_id
1 'polypeptide(L)'
;TGSGGLTLSGHLHVNFVQEVVAVATSLQDYAPQTDVAIELGGEDAKIIYFSNGIDQRMNGICAGGTGSFIDQMASLLQTDASGLNEYAAHYKAIYPIAARCGVFAKSDIQPLINEGATREDLAASIFQAVVNQTISGLACGKPIRGNVAFLGGPLHFLPELRNAFIRTLHLTKDQIIAPDHSHLFAVIGAAMNAKEGERPQALDTLIETLEHGVQMDIEVKRMEPLFASQEEYDEFCRRHNESRVETGDLATYSGNCYLGIDAGSTTTKVALVAEDGKLLYRFYSNNNGSP
;
A
#
# COMPACT_ATOMS: atom_id res chain seq x y z
N THR A 1 16.43 8.93 9.80
CA THR A 1 16.07 7.54 9.58
C THR A 1 15.01 7.42 8.48
N GLY A 2 14.65 6.19 8.07
CA GLY A 2 13.67 5.93 7.02
C GLY A 2 14.27 5.93 5.60
N SER A 3 13.53 5.36 4.62
CA SER A 3 14.02 5.16 3.24
C SER A 3 14.39 6.47 2.53
N GLY A 4 13.62 7.54 2.73
CA GLY A 4 13.93 8.89 2.23
C GLY A 4 14.95 9.65 3.07
N GLY A 5 15.22 9.20 4.29
CA GLY A 5 16.05 9.89 5.27
C GLY A 5 17.53 9.96 4.89
N LEU A 6 18.04 8.98 4.16
CA LEU A 6 19.45 8.95 3.77
C LEU A 6 19.78 10.11 2.81
N THR A 7 18.97 10.33 1.80
CA THR A 7 19.15 11.46 0.86
C THR A 7 19.00 12.79 1.58
N LEU A 8 17.94 12.92 2.39
CA LEU A 8 17.67 14.15 3.14
C LEU A 8 18.79 14.47 4.14
N SER A 9 19.33 13.47 4.84
CA SER A 9 20.42 13.67 5.79
C SER A 9 21.70 14.16 5.10
N GLY A 10 21.98 13.67 3.91
CA GLY A 10 23.09 14.15 3.09
C GLY A 10 22.96 15.64 2.73
N HIS A 11 21.78 16.08 2.35
CA HIS A 11 21.52 17.48 2.00
C HIS A 11 21.51 18.43 3.21
N LEU A 12 20.97 17.95 4.33
CA LEU A 12 20.93 18.73 5.57
C LEU A 12 22.22 18.63 6.39
N HIS A 13 23.18 17.80 5.95
CA HIS A 13 24.42 17.52 6.69
C HIS A 13 24.18 17.08 8.14
N VAL A 14 23.11 16.28 8.33
CA VAL A 14 22.79 15.65 9.60
C VAL A 14 23.07 14.15 9.57
N ASN A 15 23.29 13.53 10.72
CA ASN A 15 23.57 12.11 10.79
C ASN A 15 22.34 11.28 10.41
N PHE A 16 22.58 10.19 9.67
CA PHE A 16 21.57 9.20 9.36
C PHE A 16 21.68 8.01 10.36
N VAL A 17 20.56 7.66 10.95
CA VAL A 17 20.43 6.49 11.80
C VAL A 17 19.64 5.41 11.07
N GLN A 18 20.20 4.22 10.97
CA GLN A 18 19.53 3.10 10.36
C GLN A 18 18.27 2.73 11.15
N GLU A 19 17.18 2.47 10.48
CA GLU A 19 15.85 2.33 11.08
C GLU A 19 15.77 1.23 12.14
N VAL A 20 16.42 0.09 11.88
CA VAL A 20 16.48 -1.01 12.86
C VAL A 20 17.26 -0.63 14.12
N VAL A 21 18.34 0.11 13.97
CA VAL A 21 19.10 0.63 15.12
C VAL A 21 18.24 1.60 15.91
N ALA A 22 17.53 2.50 15.21
CA ALA A 22 16.62 3.45 15.84
C ALA A 22 15.49 2.72 16.61
N VAL A 23 14.81 1.79 15.98
CA VAL A 23 13.75 1.00 16.64
C VAL A 23 14.27 0.20 17.82
N ALA A 24 15.44 -0.44 17.69
CA ALA A 24 16.04 -1.18 18.79
C ALA A 24 16.38 -0.27 19.98
N THR A 25 16.93 0.93 19.72
CA THR A 25 17.23 1.92 20.75
C THR A 25 15.97 2.35 21.52
N SER A 26 14.90 2.70 20.81
CA SER A 26 13.66 3.10 21.46
C SER A 26 13.01 1.97 22.26
N LEU A 27 13.05 0.73 21.74
CA LEU A 27 12.53 -0.42 22.47
C LEU A 27 13.32 -0.76 23.73
N GLN A 28 14.66 -0.64 23.70
CA GLN A 28 15.50 -0.87 24.87
C GLN A 28 15.14 0.05 26.03
N ASP A 29 14.74 1.30 25.75
CA ASP A 29 14.40 2.27 26.77
C ASP A 29 12.93 2.22 27.20
N TYR A 30 12.00 2.11 26.24
CA TYR A 30 10.57 2.21 26.51
C TYR A 30 9.86 0.87 26.69
N ALA A 31 10.41 -0.22 26.17
CA ALA A 31 9.83 -1.56 26.25
C ALA A 31 10.92 -2.64 26.31
N PRO A 32 11.83 -2.61 27.32
CA PRO A 32 12.99 -3.50 27.40
C PRO A 32 12.64 -4.99 27.49
N GLN A 33 11.39 -5.32 27.85
CA GLN A 33 10.89 -6.68 27.91
C GLN A 33 10.52 -7.28 26.55
N THR A 34 10.71 -6.54 25.45
CA THR A 34 10.35 -7.00 24.09
C THR A 34 11.26 -8.14 23.64
N ASP A 35 10.67 -9.28 23.30
CA ASP A 35 11.39 -10.40 22.67
C ASP A 35 11.38 -10.32 21.15
N VAL A 36 10.25 -9.86 20.57
CA VAL A 36 10.07 -9.71 19.13
C VAL A 36 9.30 -8.41 18.85
N ALA A 37 9.74 -7.64 17.88
CA ALA A 37 8.97 -6.51 17.35
C ALA A 37 8.48 -6.82 15.94
N ILE A 38 7.20 -6.53 15.70
CA ILE A 38 6.60 -6.52 14.36
C ILE A 38 6.32 -5.06 14.02
N GLU A 39 6.95 -4.57 12.96
CA GLU A 39 6.77 -3.21 12.47
C GLU A 39 6.21 -3.24 11.06
N LEU A 40 5.11 -2.53 10.86
CA LEU A 40 4.51 -2.32 9.54
C LEU A 40 4.56 -0.83 9.18
N GLY A 41 5.26 -0.53 8.11
CA GLY A 41 5.32 0.80 7.50
C GLY A 41 4.38 0.94 6.30
N GLY A 42 4.55 2.01 5.54
CA GLY A 42 3.83 2.25 4.29
C GLY A 42 4.19 1.22 3.21
N GLU A 43 5.47 0.94 3.03
CA GLU A 43 5.98 0.01 2.02
C GLU A 43 6.84 -1.10 2.62
N ASP A 44 7.27 -0.93 3.86
CA ASP A 44 8.15 -1.85 4.58
C ASP A 44 7.38 -2.64 5.64
N ALA A 45 7.77 -3.89 5.80
CA ALA A 45 7.34 -4.76 6.90
C ALA A 45 8.59 -5.42 7.51
N LYS A 46 8.71 -5.39 8.82
CA LYS A 46 9.88 -5.91 9.54
C LYS A 46 9.49 -6.78 10.72
N ILE A 47 10.28 -7.82 10.95
CA ILE A 47 10.27 -8.57 12.21
C ILE A 47 11.68 -8.50 12.80
N ILE A 48 11.77 -8.02 14.03
CA ILE A 48 13.05 -7.87 14.75
C ILE A 48 13.00 -8.76 15.97
N TYR A 49 13.95 -9.66 16.08
CA TYR A 49 14.14 -10.56 17.23
C TYR A 49 15.27 -10.05 18.11
N PHE A 50 15.05 -10.02 19.41
CA PHE A 50 16.03 -9.53 20.39
C PHE A 50 16.70 -10.67 21.18
N SER A 51 16.23 -11.91 21.04
CA SER A 51 16.82 -13.07 21.69
C SER A 51 18.16 -13.45 21.05
N ASN A 52 19.26 -13.46 21.82
CA ASN A 52 20.61 -13.77 21.35
C ASN A 52 21.22 -12.79 20.34
N GLY A 53 20.96 -11.51 20.51
CA GLY A 53 21.34 -10.44 19.59
C GLY A 53 20.17 -9.99 18.69
N ILE A 54 20.42 -9.00 17.87
CA ILE A 54 19.40 -8.46 16.96
C ILE A 54 19.44 -9.26 15.66
N ASP A 55 18.36 -10.01 15.36
CA ASP A 55 18.11 -10.64 14.07
C ASP A 55 16.89 -9.96 13.43
N GLN A 56 17.13 -9.30 12.31
CA GLN A 56 16.12 -8.57 11.57
C GLN A 56 15.77 -9.29 10.28
N ARG A 57 14.49 -9.24 9.95
CA ARG A 57 13.95 -9.67 8.66
C ARG A 57 13.01 -8.63 8.12
N MET A 58 13.16 -8.30 6.85
CA MET A 58 12.39 -7.26 6.17
C MET A 58 11.88 -7.80 4.84
N ASN A 59 10.72 -7.30 4.38
CA ASN A 59 10.26 -7.59 3.04
C ASN A 59 11.26 -7.06 2.00
N GLY A 60 11.32 -7.74 0.86
CA GLY A 60 12.09 -7.28 -0.29
C GLY A 60 11.35 -6.17 -1.06
N ILE A 61 11.33 -6.29 -2.38
CA ILE A 61 10.74 -5.29 -3.28
C ILE A 61 9.19 -5.25 -3.22
N CYS A 62 8.57 -6.31 -2.71
CA CYS A 62 7.11 -6.44 -2.70
C CYS A 62 6.49 -5.78 -1.46
N ALA A 63 5.65 -4.77 -1.68
CA ALA A 63 4.88 -4.10 -0.62
C ALA A 63 3.68 -4.92 -0.10
N GLY A 64 3.54 -6.20 -0.48
CA GLY A 64 2.49 -7.07 0.04
C GLY A 64 2.59 -7.21 1.56
N GLY A 65 1.48 -6.98 2.27
CA GLY A 65 1.45 -7.01 3.72
C GLY A 65 1.86 -5.70 4.42
N THR A 66 1.93 -4.59 3.68
CA THR A 66 2.27 -3.26 4.20
C THR A 66 1.09 -2.28 4.11
N GLY A 67 1.28 -1.04 4.54
CA GLY A 67 0.27 0.02 4.45
C GLY A 67 -0.23 0.24 3.02
N SER A 68 0.66 0.29 2.04
CA SER A 68 0.30 0.45 0.62
C SER A 68 -0.60 -0.68 0.10
N PHE A 69 -0.40 -1.91 0.57
CA PHE A 69 -1.30 -3.02 0.24
C PHE A 69 -2.69 -2.79 0.86
N ILE A 70 -2.73 -2.35 2.13
CA ILE A 70 -3.99 -2.06 2.83
C ILE A 70 -4.76 -0.96 2.10
N ASP A 71 -4.11 0.14 1.71
CA ASP A 71 -4.72 1.25 0.98
C ASP A 71 -5.27 0.82 -0.39
N GLN A 72 -4.53 -0.04 -1.12
CA GLN A 72 -5.00 -0.59 -2.38
C GLN A 72 -6.25 -1.46 -2.21
N MET A 73 -6.31 -2.26 -1.15
CA MET A 73 -7.47 -3.11 -0.87
C MET A 73 -8.66 -2.30 -0.34
N ALA A 74 -8.40 -1.27 0.48
CA ALA A 74 -9.42 -0.33 0.92
C ALA A 74 -10.07 0.39 -0.28
N SER A 75 -9.25 0.86 -1.23
CA SER A 75 -9.74 1.49 -2.46
C SER A 75 -10.63 0.56 -3.29
N LEU A 76 -10.32 -0.73 -3.34
CA LEU A 76 -11.15 -1.73 -4.02
C LEU A 76 -12.53 -1.86 -3.37
N LEU A 77 -12.62 -1.72 -2.05
CA LEU A 77 -13.87 -1.73 -1.28
C LEU A 77 -14.51 -0.34 -1.18
N GLN A 78 -14.00 0.67 -1.91
CA GLN A 78 -14.46 2.06 -1.92
C GLN A 78 -14.46 2.71 -0.53
N THR A 79 -13.38 2.50 0.20
CA THR A 79 -13.14 3.06 1.52
C THR A 79 -11.66 3.42 1.67
N ASP A 80 -11.25 3.88 2.83
CA ASP A 80 -9.87 4.08 3.26
C ASP A 80 -9.45 3.03 4.31
N ALA A 81 -8.22 3.11 4.78
CA ALA A 81 -7.70 2.19 5.79
C ALA A 81 -8.50 2.23 7.11
N SER A 82 -8.98 3.42 7.50
CA SER A 82 -9.80 3.59 8.71
C SER A 82 -11.16 2.90 8.56
N GLY A 83 -11.85 3.14 7.43
CA GLY A 83 -13.12 2.48 7.14
C GLY A 83 -12.96 0.97 6.97
N LEU A 84 -11.83 0.50 6.42
CA LEU A 84 -11.53 -0.93 6.38
C LEU A 84 -11.43 -1.52 7.80
N ASN A 85 -10.81 -0.79 8.73
CA ASN A 85 -10.73 -1.21 10.13
C ASN A 85 -12.10 -1.23 10.81
N GLU A 86 -12.97 -0.25 10.52
CA GLU A 86 -14.33 -0.22 11.03
C GLU A 86 -15.16 -1.41 10.54
N TYR A 87 -15.08 -1.75 9.25
CA TYR A 87 -15.72 -2.95 8.71
C TYR A 87 -15.20 -4.21 9.38
N ALA A 88 -13.87 -4.35 9.50
CA ALA A 88 -13.25 -5.54 10.09
C ALA A 88 -13.68 -5.81 11.53
N ALA A 89 -14.14 -4.79 12.29
CA ALA A 89 -14.65 -4.98 13.65
C ALA A 89 -15.95 -5.82 13.72
N HIS A 90 -16.67 -5.94 12.61
CA HIS A 90 -18.01 -6.56 12.56
C HIS A 90 -18.07 -7.85 11.72
N TYR A 91 -16.92 -8.43 11.36
CA TYR A 91 -16.85 -9.62 10.52
C TYR A 91 -17.49 -10.85 11.17
N LYS A 92 -17.97 -11.75 10.34
CA LYS A 92 -18.53 -13.05 10.74
C LYS A 92 -17.76 -14.24 10.15
N ALA A 93 -17.12 -14.03 9.00
CA ALA A 93 -16.34 -15.03 8.30
C ALA A 93 -15.03 -14.45 7.76
N ILE A 94 -14.02 -15.30 7.55
CA ILE A 94 -12.75 -14.94 6.94
C ILE A 94 -12.55 -15.82 5.70
N TYR A 95 -12.39 -15.20 4.55
CA TYR A 95 -12.11 -15.86 3.28
C TYR A 95 -10.61 -16.03 3.05
N PRO A 96 -10.17 -17.12 2.40
CA PRO A 96 -8.78 -17.25 1.98
C PRO A 96 -8.47 -16.26 0.86
N ILE A 97 -7.58 -15.31 1.13
CA ILE A 97 -7.06 -14.35 0.16
C ILE A 97 -5.56 -14.58 0.02
N ALA A 98 -5.06 -14.60 -1.23
CA ALA A 98 -3.64 -14.76 -1.49
C ALA A 98 -2.82 -13.63 -0.86
N ALA A 99 -1.92 -14.02 0.04
CA ALA A 99 -1.12 -13.12 0.86
C ALA A 99 0.23 -12.76 0.22
N ARG A 100 0.39 -12.82 -1.11
CA ARG A 100 1.70 -12.64 -1.76
C ARG A 100 1.82 -11.39 -2.60
N CYS A 101 0.78 -11.00 -3.30
CA CYS A 101 0.81 -9.90 -4.26
C CYS A 101 -0.55 -9.23 -4.32
N GLY A 102 -0.58 -7.89 -4.35
CA GLY A 102 -1.83 -7.13 -4.48
C GLY A 102 -2.65 -7.47 -5.73
N VAL A 103 -2.00 -7.90 -6.82
CA VAL A 103 -2.69 -8.34 -8.03
C VAL A 103 -3.46 -9.64 -7.78
N PHE A 104 -2.84 -10.64 -7.16
CA PHE A 104 -3.51 -11.90 -6.84
C PHE A 104 -4.57 -11.70 -5.76
N ALA A 105 -4.32 -10.85 -4.77
CA ALA A 105 -5.34 -10.51 -3.76
C ALA A 105 -6.60 -9.90 -4.41
N LYS A 106 -6.43 -9.00 -5.39
CA LYS A 106 -7.57 -8.45 -6.16
C LYS A 106 -8.31 -9.53 -6.92
N SER A 107 -7.59 -10.48 -7.52
CA SER A 107 -8.19 -11.60 -8.26
C SER A 107 -9.00 -12.54 -7.35
N ASP A 108 -8.63 -12.65 -6.08
CA ASP A 108 -9.37 -13.44 -5.10
C ASP A 108 -10.57 -12.66 -4.53
N ILE A 109 -10.42 -11.35 -4.31
CA ILE A 109 -11.46 -10.51 -3.70
C ILE A 109 -12.60 -10.25 -4.69
N GLN A 110 -12.30 -10.02 -5.98
CA GLN A 110 -13.33 -9.65 -6.95
C GLN A 110 -14.45 -10.70 -7.11
N PRO A 111 -14.15 -12.01 -7.22
CA PRO A 111 -15.19 -13.02 -7.22
C PRO A 111 -16.05 -13.01 -5.94
N LEU A 112 -15.41 -12.82 -4.77
CA LEU A 112 -16.14 -12.77 -3.50
C LEU A 112 -17.11 -11.59 -3.44
N ILE A 113 -16.73 -10.42 -3.96
CA ILE A 113 -17.63 -9.26 -4.11
C ILE A 113 -18.83 -9.64 -4.99
N ASN A 114 -18.58 -10.27 -6.13
CA ASN A 114 -19.61 -10.65 -7.10
C ASN A 114 -20.55 -11.74 -6.52
N GLU A 115 -20.06 -12.56 -5.61
CA GLU A 115 -20.82 -13.59 -4.89
C GLU A 115 -21.59 -13.03 -3.67
N GLY A 116 -21.42 -11.74 -3.38
CA GLY A 116 -22.15 -11.07 -2.31
C GLY A 116 -21.51 -11.17 -0.93
N ALA A 117 -20.20 -11.42 -0.84
CA ALA A 117 -19.46 -11.33 0.41
C ALA A 117 -19.60 -9.93 1.02
N THR A 118 -19.77 -9.85 2.33
CA THR A 118 -19.93 -8.55 3.01
C THR A 118 -18.61 -7.78 3.10
N ARG A 119 -18.68 -6.46 3.17
CA ARG A 119 -17.48 -5.62 3.34
C ARG A 119 -16.75 -5.93 4.64
N GLU A 120 -17.49 -6.27 5.67
CA GLU A 120 -16.99 -6.65 6.98
C GLU A 120 -16.12 -7.90 6.90
N ASP A 121 -16.61 -8.92 6.25
CA ASP A 121 -15.88 -10.19 6.06
C ASP A 121 -14.67 -10.02 5.15
N LEU A 122 -14.81 -9.25 4.07
CA LEU A 122 -13.70 -8.94 3.17
C LEU A 122 -12.60 -8.14 3.86
N ALA A 123 -12.96 -7.14 4.67
CA ALA A 123 -12.01 -6.33 5.43
C ALA A 123 -11.19 -7.17 6.42
N ALA A 124 -11.86 -8.03 7.19
CA ALA A 124 -11.17 -8.96 8.08
C ALA A 124 -10.30 -9.97 7.33
N SER A 125 -10.73 -10.42 6.14
CA SER A 125 -9.98 -11.33 5.28
C SER A 125 -8.72 -10.66 4.71
N ILE A 126 -8.79 -9.39 4.34
CA ILE A 126 -7.66 -8.58 3.90
C ILE A 126 -6.64 -8.44 5.04
N PHE A 127 -7.07 -8.10 6.26
CA PHE A 127 -6.18 -8.04 7.41
C PHE A 127 -5.55 -9.39 7.73
N GLN A 128 -6.29 -10.48 7.61
CA GLN A 128 -5.73 -11.81 7.77
C GLN A 128 -4.70 -12.14 6.70
N ALA A 129 -4.88 -11.69 5.45
CA ALA A 129 -3.89 -11.84 4.39
C ALA A 129 -2.60 -11.06 4.72
N VAL A 130 -2.69 -9.84 5.25
CA VAL A 130 -1.53 -9.06 5.74
C VAL A 130 -0.77 -9.84 6.82
N VAL A 131 -1.46 -10.37 7.81
CA VAL A 131 -0.88 -11.18 8.89
C VAL A 131 -0.16 -12.41 8.34
N ASN A 132 -0.83 -13.15 7.46
CA ASN A 132 -0.27 -14.36 6.86
C ASN A 132 0.98 -14.04 6.04
N GLN A 133 0.97 -12.94 5.25
CA GLN A 133 2.12 -12.49 4.48
C GLN A 133 3.29 -12.12 5.38
N THR A 134 3.03 -11.36 6.44
CA THR A 134 4.09 -10.94 7.38
C THR A 134 4.69 -12.15 8.09
N ILE A 135 3.88 -13.05 8.63
CA ILE A 135 4.37 -14.21 9.37
C ILE A 135 5.08 -15.19 8.43
N SER A 136 4.44 -15.61 7.34
CA SER A 136 5.02 -16.61 6.44
C SER A 136 6.19 -16.07 5.63
N GLY A 137 6.10 -14.82 5.17
CA GLY A 137 7.08 -14.19 4.32
C GLY A 137 8.33 -13.72 5.05
N LEU A 138 8.19 -13.21 6.28
CA LEU A 138 9.33 -12.66 7.04
C LEU A 138 9.85 -13.61 8.10
N ALA A 139 8.99 -14.24 8.89
CA ALA A 139 9.48 -15.14 9.92
C ALA A 139 10.14 -16.40 9.33
N CYS A 140 9.74 -16.85 8.14
CA CYS A 140 10.33 -17.97 7.41
C CYS A 140 10.55 -19.20 8.33
N GLY A 141 9.55 -19.54 9.14
CA GLY A 141 9.62 -20.64 10.09
C GLY A 141 10.29 -20.34 11.44
N LYS A 142 10.92 -19.17 11.63
CA LYS A 142 11.40 -18.78 12.95
C LYS A 142 10.20 -18.42 13.83
N PRO A 143 10.07 -19.03 15.02
CA PRO A 143 8.90 -18.80 15.86
C PRO A 143 8.88 -17.38 16.41
N ILE A 144 7.71 -16.74 16.36
CA ILE A 144 7.42 -15.48 17.04
C ILE A 144 6.86 -15.84 18.41
N ARG A 145 7.63 -15.65 19.47
CA ARG A 145 7.30 -16.06 20.84
C ARG A 145 7.77 -15.03 21.85
N GLY A 146 7.19 -15.08 23.06
CA GLY A 146 7.50 -14.13 24.14
C GLY A 146 6.68 -12.87 24.02
N ASN A 147 7.23 -11.76 24.45
CA ASN A 147 6.59 -10.45 24.44
C ASN A 147 6.74 -9.81 23.05
N VAL A 148 5.63 -9.54 22.40
CA VAL A 148 5.59 -9.04 21.02
C VAL A 148 5.19 -7.57 21.01
N ALA A 149 6.09 -6.71 20.52
CA ALA A 149 5.80 -5.29 20.30
C ALA A 149 5.23 -5.06 18.89
N PHE A 150 4.15 -4.28 18.82
CA PHE A 150 3.47 -3.89 17.60
C PHE A 150 3.78 -2.42 17.29
N LEU A 151 4.50 -2.17 16.20
CA LEU A 151 5.03 -0.86 15.82
C LEU A 151 4.63 -0.47 14.40
N GLY A 152 4.77 0.83 14.11
CA GLY A 152 4.47 1.40 12.80
C GLY A 152 3.01 1.84 12.65
N GLY A 153 2.77 2.67 11.63
CA GLY A 153 1.46 3.29 11.41
C GLY A 153 0.30 2.31 11.30
N PRO A 154 0.36 1.29 10.42
CA PRO A 154 -0.72 0.32 10.29
C PRO A 154 -1.10 -0.38 11.60
N LEU A 155 -0.12 -0.79 12.42
CA LEU A 155 -0.40 -1.48 13.68
C LEU A 155 -0.82 -0.54 14.81
N HIS A 156 -0.49 0.76 14.69
CA HIS A 156 -0.95 1.79 15.63
C HIS A 156 -2.40 2.21 15.37
N PHE A 157 -2.71 2.55 14.11
CA PHE A 157 -4.00 3.15 13.75
C PHE A 157 -5.09 2.13 13.40
N LEU A 158 -4.73 0.85 13.13
CA LEU A 158 -5.67 -0.19 12.75
C LEU A 158 -5.72 -1.29 13.83
N PRO A 159 -6.49 -1.11 14.91
CA PRO A 159 -6.58 -2.09 16.00
C PRO A 159 -7.06 -3.47 15.54
N GLU A 160 -7.93 -3.56 14.54
CA GLU A 160 -8.39 -4.86 14.03
C GLU A 160 -7.31 -5.63 13.27
N LEU A 161 -6.39 -4.93 12.60
CA LEU A 161 -5.18 -5.54 12.04
C LEU A 161 -4.29 -6.12 13.16
N ARG A 162 -4.05 -5.33 14.22
CA ARG A 162 -3.29 -5.80 15.39
C ARG A 162 -3.98 -6.99 16.06
N ASN A 163 -5.30 -6.95 16.21
CA ASN A 163 -6.09 -8.06 16.75
C ASN A 163 -5.96 -9.32 15.88
N ALA A 164 -5.88 -9.19 14.56
CA ALA A 164 -5.62 -10.32 13.67
C ALA A 164 -4.26 -10.97 13.92
N PHE A 165 -3.19 -10.20 14.16
CA PHE A 165 -1.89 -10.74 14.60
C PHE A 165 -1.99 -11.44 15.94
N ILE A 166 -2.62 -10.83 16.94
CA ILE A 166 -2.79 -11.40 18.28
C ILE A 166 -3.49 -12.75 18.22
N ARG A 167 -4.58 -12.85 17.45
CA ARG A 167 -5.30 -14.12 17.24
C ARG A 167 -4.44 -15.16 16.56
N THR A 168 -3.75 -14.80 15.49
CA THR A 168 -2.96 -15.75 14.67
C THR A 168 -1.73 -16.26 15.43
N LEU A 169 -1.10 -15.41 16.24
CA LEU A 169 0.04 -15.77 17.06
C LEU A 169 -0.34 -16.39 18.42
N HIS A 170 -1.64 -16.43 18.74
CA HIS A 170 -2.18 -16.92 20.02
C HIS A 170 -1.56 -16.22 21.24
N LEU A 171 -1.35 -14.89 21.16
CA LEU A 171 -0.74 -14.12 22.23
C LEU A 171 -1.71 -13.92 23.39
N THR A 172 -1.19 -14.09 24.61
CA THR A 172 -1.89 -13.70 25.82
C THR A 172 -1.74 -12.19 26.06
N LYS A 173 -2.61 -11.61 26.91
CA LYS A 173 -2.59 -10.18 27.21
C LYS A 173 -1.22 -9.68 27.72
N ASP A 174 -0.54 -10.50 28.51
CA ASP A 174 0.77 -10.17 29.11
C ASP A 174 1.91 -10.17 28.07
N GLN A 175 1.69 -10.80 26.92
CA GLN A 175 2.67 -10.88 25.84
C GLN A 175 2.53 -9.75 24.81
N ILE A 176 1.48 -8.93 24.92
CA ILE A 176 1.18 -7.87 23.98
C ILE A 176 1.82 -6.57 24.45
N ILE A 177 2.72 -6.02 23.63
CA ILE A 177 3.31 -4.69 23.83
C ILE A 177 2.79 -3.78 22.69
N ALA A 178 1.92 -2.86 23.03
CA ALA A 178 1.39 -1.84 22.13
C ALA A 178 1.61 -0.46 22.76
N PRO A 179 2.82 0.09 22.68
CA PRO A 179 3.15 1.34 23.33
C PRO A 179 2.36 2.51 22.76
N ASP A 180 2.10 3.52 23.59
CA ASP A 180 1.66 4.80 23.10
C ASP A 180 2.67 5.35 22.08
N HIS A 181 2.19 5.98 21.02
CA HIS A 181 3.05 6.49 19.96
C HIS A 181 3.90 5.41 19.24
N SER A 182 3.45 4.16 19.21
CA SER A 182 4.16 3.05 18.56
C SER A 182 4.54 3.32 17.09
N HIS A 183 3.84 4.22 16.41
CA HIS A 183 4.15 4.69 15.06
C HIS A 183 5.36 5.65 14.97
N LEU A 184 5.83 6.16 16.11
CA LEU A 184 6.96 7.10 16.19
C LEU A 184 8.26 6.43 16.70
N PHE A 185 8.27 5.14 16.99
CA PHE A 185 9.42 4.48 17.64
C PHE A 185 10.71 4.59 16.82
N ALA A 186 10.64 4.51 15.49
CA ALA A 186 11.80 4.71 14.63
C ALA A 186 12.37 6.14 14.76
N VAL A 187 11.53 7.18 14.76
CA VAL A 187 12.02 8.54 14.86
C VAL A 187 12.45 8.91 16.29
N ILE A 188 11.80 8.36 17.31
CA ILE A 188 12.21 8.52 18.70
C ILE A 188 13.60 7.93 18.89
N GLY A 189 13.83 6.68 18.45
CA GLY A 189 15.13 6.04 18.56
C GLY A 189 16.20 6.73 17.72
N ALA A 190 15.86 7.31 16.57
CA ALA A 190 16.81 8.11 15.81
C ALA A 190 17.24 9.36 16.59
N ALA A 191 16.32 10.04 17.25
CA ALA A 191 16.63 11.20 18.10
C ALA A 191 17.49 10.80 19.31
N MET A 192 17.22 9.62 19.93
CA MET A 192 18.01 9.10 21.06
C MET A 192 19.44 8.67 20.67
N ASN A 193 19.68 8.42 19.38
CA ASN A 193 21.02 8.13 18.87
C ASN A 193 21.88 9.36 18.64
N ALA A 194 21.39 10.59 18.91
CA ALA A 194 22.22 11.78 18.85
C ALA A 194 23.38 11.67 19.85
N LYS A 195 24.62 11.89 19.35
CA LYS A 195 25.84 11.71 20.15
C LYS A 195 26.24 13.00 20.82
N GLU A 196 26.73 12.90 22.07
CA GLU A 196 27.44 14.02 22.71
C GLU A 196 28.64 14.42 21.87
N GLY A 197 28.80 15.72 21.62
CA GLY A 197 29.90 16.29 20.81
C GLY A 197 29.57 16.48 19.33
N GLU A 198 28.42 16.07 18.83
CA GLU A 198 27.92 16.49 17.53
C GLU A 198 27.66 18.00 17.54
N ARG A 199 28.08 18.70 16.49
CA ARG A 199 27.82 20.15 16.40
C ARG A 199 26.32 20.36 16.21
N PRO A 200 25.66 21.09 17.13
CA PRO A 200 24.25 21.42 16.95
C PRO A 200 24.11 22.30 15.71
N GLN A 201 23.13 22.01 14.89
CA GLN A 201 22.77 22.86 13.76
C GLN A 201 21.59 23.76 14.18
N ALA A 202 21.64 25.03 13.75
CA ALA A 202 20.52 25.94 13.98
C ALA A 202 19.33 25.51 13.11
N LEU A 203 18.14 25.50 13.70
CA LEU A 203 16.91 25.15 12.98
C LEU A 203 16.67 26.04 11.76
N ASP A 204 16.96 27.35 11.89
CA ASP A 204 16.82 28.32 10.79
C ASP A 204 17.68 27.94 9.58
N THR A 205 18.91 27.48 9.81
CA THR A 205 19.80 27.01 8.73
C THR A 205 19.23 25.78 8.01
N LEU A 206 18.62 24.85 8.76
CA LEU A 206 17.96 23.68 8.16
C LEU A 206 16.75 24.08 7.34
N ILE A 207 15.95 25.02 7.84
CA ILE A 207 14.77 25.57 7.14
C ILE A 207 15.21 26.26 5.85
N GLU A 208 16.19 27.17 5.92
CA GLU A 208 16.73 27.86 4.74
C GLU A 208 17.25 26.88 3.68
N THR A 209 17.95 25.81 4.09
CA THR A 209 18.41 24.76 3.17
C THR A 209 17.26 24.07 2.46
N LEU A 210 16.16 23.79 3.16
CA LEU A 210 14.96 23.15 2.57
C LEU A 210 14.19 24.11 1.65
N GLU A 211 14.08 25.39 2.02
CA GLU A 211 13.39 26.43 1.22
C GLU A 211 14.10 26.73 -0.10
N HIS A 212 15.43 26.67 -0.13
CA HIS A 212 16.22 26.82 -1.36
C HIS A 212 16.09 25.62 -2.29
N GLY A 213 15.42 24.56 -1.86
CA GLY A 213 15.17 23.35 -2.60
C GLY A 213 16.38 22.40 -2.62
N VAL A 214 16.07 21.16 -2.33
CA VAL A 214 17.04 20.07 -2.44
C VAL A 214 17.15 19.68 -3.91
N GLN A 215 18.28 20.02 -4.56
CA GLN A 215 18.58 19.44 -5.87
C GLN A 215 18.92 17.97 -5.68
N MET A 216 17.93 17.12 -5.94
CA MET A 216 18.20 15.69 -6.04
C MET A 216 18.84 15.43 -7.40
N ASP A 217 20.11 15.09 -7.41
CA ASP A 217 20.73 14.42 -8.55
C ASP A 217 20.15 13.01 -8.64
N ILE A 218 18.97 12.93 -9.22
CA ILE A 218 18.36 11.63 -9.51
C ILE A 218 19.09 11.11 -10.74
N GLU A 219 20.04 10.25 -10.54
CA GLU A 219 20.74 9.47 -11.58
C GLU A 219 19.78 8.44 -12.21
N VAL A 220 18.63 8.89 -12.67
CA VAL A 220 17.73 8.05 -13.45
C VAL A 220 18.07 8.25 -14.91
N LYS A 221 18.62 7.23 -15.56
CA LYS A 221 18.74 7.20 -17.00
C LYS A 221 17.34 7.31 -17.60
N ARG A 222 17.02 8.50 -18.08
CA ARG A 222 15.74 8.75 -18.75
C ARG A 222 15.76 8.05 -20.11
N MET A 223 14.63 7.43 -20.47
CA MET A 223 14.40 7.02 -21.83
C MET A 223 14.19 8.24 -22.72
N GLU A 224 14.50 8.09 -24.01
CA GLU A 224 14.16 9.11 -25.00
C GLU A 224 12.64 9.36 -24.99
N PRO A 225 12.20 10.59 -25.28
CA PRO A 225 10.79 10.89 -25.44
C PRO A 225 10.12 9.93 -26.43
N LEU A 226 8.85 9.63 -26.21
CA LEU A 226 8.09 8.75 -27.08
C LEU A 226 8.02 9.25 -28.54
N PHE A 227 8.03 10.56 -28.70
CA PHE A 227 8.09 11.26 -29.98
C PHE A 227 9.25 12.25 -29.95
N ALA A 228 10.12 12.21 -30.93
CA ALA A 228 11.26 13.12 -31.05
C ALA A 228 10.84 14.49 -31.61
N SER A 229 9.70 14.58 -32.30
CA SER A 229 9.20 15.83 -32.86
C SER A 229 7.66 15.86 -32.91
N GLN A 230 7.11 17.06 -33.16
CA GLN A 230 5.68 17.25 -33.34
C GLN A 230 5.16 16.49 -34.59
N GLU A 231 5.98 16.41 -35.64
CA GLU A 231 5.65 15.71 -36.88
C GLU A 231 5.44 14.20 -36.64
N GLU A 232 6.29 13.58 -35.80
CA GLU A 232 6.13 12.17 -35.43
C GLU A 232 4.85 11.93 -34.64
N TYR A 233 4.49 12.86 -33.73
CA TYR A 233 3.23 12.81 -33.00
C TYR A 233 2.03 12.96 -33.94
N ASP A 234 2.09 13.91 -34.88
CA ASP A 234 1.01 14.15 -35.85
C ASP A 234 0.82 12.94 -36.79
N GLU A 235 1.90 12.31 -37.21
CA GLU A 235 1.87 11.09 -38.01
C GLU A 235 1.27 9.90 -37.22
N PHE A 236 1.65 9.77 -35.94
CA PHE A 236 1.04 8.79 -35.04
C PHE A 236 -0.48 9.01 -34.94
N CYS A 237 -0.91 10.25 -34.71
CA CYS A 237 -2.31 10.62 -34.62
C CYS A 237 -3.05 10.34 -35.93
N ARG A 238 -2.47 10.72 -37.08
CA ARG A 238 -3.04 10.46 -38.41
C ARG A 238 -3.30 8.97 -38.63
N ARG A 239 -2.27 8.13 -38.41
CA ARG A 239 -2.36 6.69 -38.57
C ARG A 239 -3.42 6.05 -37.67
N HIS A 240 -3.54 6.53 -36.42
CA HIS A 240 -4.55 6.02 -35.48
C HIS A 240 -5.95 6.49 -35.82
N ASN A 241 -6.07 7.69 -36.43
CA ASN A 241 -7.36 8.21 -36.85
C ASN A 241 -7.95 7.45 -38.05
N GLU A 242 -7.11 6.76 -38.85
CA GLU A 242 -7.58 5.92 -39.95
C GLU A 242 -8.37 4.68 -39.46
N SER A 243 -8.16 4.29 -38.21
CA SER A 243 -8.84 3.13 -37.58
C SER A 243 -10.02 3.52 -36.70
N ARG A 244 -10.58 4.71 -36.88
CA ARG A 244 -11.78 5.15 -36.14
C ARG A 244 -13.05 4.50 -36.68
N VAL A 245 -13.95 4.13 -35.77
CA VAL A 245 -15.29 3.72 -36.10
C VAL A 245 -16.07 4.94 -36.59
N GLU A 246 -16.72 4.83 -37.74
CA GLU A 246 -17.64 5.89 -38.22
C GLU A 246 -18.79 6.05 -37.25
N THR A 247 -19.17 7.30 -37.01
CA THR A 247 -20.28 7.64 -36.11
C THR A 247 -21.42 8.24 -36.90
N GLY A 248 -22.65 7.91 -36.52
CA GLY A 248 -23.88 8.51 -37.02
C GLY A 248 -24.61 9.31 -35.93
N ASP A 249 -25.57 10.06 -36.33
CA ASP A 249 -26.43 10.81 -35.39
C ASP A 249 -27.71 10.00 -35.09
N LEU A 250 -27.87 9.56 -33.87
CA LEU A 250 -29.01 8.79 -33.40
C LEU A 250 -30.34 9.57 -33.57
N ALA A 251 -30.30 10.90 -33.42
CA ALA A 251 -31.52 11.73 -33.50
C ALA A 251 -32.11 11.80 -34.93
N THR A 252 -31.26 11.62 -35.93
CA THR A 252 -31.66 11.70 -37.35
C THR A 252 -31.68 10.33 -38.04
N TYR A 253 -31.20 9.29 -37.38
CA TYR A 253 -31.14 7.96 -37.96
C TYR A 253 -32.54 7.31 -38.02
N SER A 254 -32.84 6.70 -39.17
CA SER A 254 -34.05 5.91 -39.37
C SER A 254 -33.67 4.59 -40.04
N GLY A 255 -33.89 3.49 -39.36
CA GLY A 255 -33.52 2.14 -39.81
C GLY A 255 -33.34 1.15 -38.65
N ASN A 256 -32.91 -0.04 -38.98
CA ASN A 256 -32.60 -1.06 -37.98
C ASN A 256 -31.30 -0.75 -37.22
N CYS A 257 -31.32 -0.95 -35.91
CA CYS A 257 -30.18 -0.79 -35.05
C CYS A 257 -29.91 -2.09 -34.29
N TYR A 258 -28.64 -2.32 -33.97
CA TYR A 258 -28.18 -3.47 -33.18
C TYR A 258 -27.60 -2.96 -31.86
N LEU A 259 -28.13 -3.47 -30.74
CA LEU A 259 -27.68 -3.13 -29.39
C LEU A 259 -26.70 -4.18 -28.92
N GLY A 260 -25.48 -3.75 -28.61
CA GLY A 260 -24.47 -4.57 -27.95
C GLY A 260 -24.30 -4.11 -26.49
N ILE A 261 -24.25 -5.07 -25.56
CA ILE A 261 -23.99 -4.83 -24.12
C ILE A 261 -22.86 -5.75 -23.68
N ASP A 262 -21.83 -5.15 -23.08
CA ASP A 262 -20.73 -5.85 -22.41
C ASP A 262 -20.77 -5.47 -20.93
N ALA A 263 -21.26 -6.39 -20.08
CA ALA A 263 -21.31 -6.24 -18.65
C ALA A 263 -20.12 -6.98 -18.03
N GLY A 264 -19.01 -6.25 -17.81
CA GLY A 264 -17.82 -6.77 -17.18
C GLY A 264 -17.87 -6.64 -15.64
N SER A 265 -16.93 -7.26 -14.95
CA SER A 265 -16.82 -7.20 -13.48
C SER A 265 -16.58 -5.79 -12.91
N THR A 266 -16.02 -4.89 -13.70
CA THR A 266 -15.66 -3.53 -13.25
C THR A 266 -16.31 -2.43 -14.07
N THR A 267 -16.65 -2.71 -15.34
CA THR A 267 -17.18 -1.72 -16.27
C THR A 267 -18.30 -2.29 -17.10
N THR A 268 -19.31 -1.47 -17.37
CA THR A 268 -20.38 -1.77 -18.34
C THR A 268 -20.23 -0.89 -19.57
N LYS A 269 -20.34 -1.50 -20.75
CA LYS A 269 -20.29 -0.81 -22.03
C LYS A 269 -21.55 -1.12 -22.81
N VAL A 270 -22.04 -0.12 -23.51
CA VAL A 270 -23.19 -0.26 -24.40
C VAL A 270 -22.86 0.43 -25.73
N ALA A 271 -23.16 -0.23 -26.82
CA ALA A 271 -23.06 0.33 -28.16
C ALA A 271 -24.35 0.08 -28.94
N LEU A 272 -24.83 1.12 -29.62
CA LEU A 272 -25.91 1.01 -30.61
C LEU A 272 -25.30 1.25 -31.97
N VAL A 273 -25.42 0.27 -32.87
CA VAL A 273 -24.79 0.26 -34.19
C VAL A 273 -25.89 0.23 -35.26
N ALA A 274 -25.78 1.11 -36.24
CA ALA A 274 -26.65 1.12 -37.40
C ALA A 274 -26.41 -0.07 -38.33
N GLU A 275 -27.31 -0.35 -39.23
CA GLU A 275 -27.23 -1.45 -40.19
C GLU A 275 -26.02 -1.32 -41.16
N ASP A 276 -25.55 -0.08 -41.40
CA ASP A 276 -24.34 0.22 -42.19
C ASP A 276 -23.05 0.19 -41.39
N GLY A 277 -23.12 -0.17 -40.11
CA GLY A 277 -21.95 -0.31 -39.22
C GLY A 277 -21.57 0.98 -38.47
N LYS A 278 -22.29 2.09 -38.65
CA LYS A 278 -22.01 3.33 -37.92
C LYS A 278 -22.42 3.23 -36.45
N LEU A 279 -21.57 3.75 -35.56
CA LEU A 279 -21.86 3.84 -34.14
C LEU A 279 -22.79 5.01 -33.87
N LEU A 280 -24.04 4.75 -33.46
CA LEU A 280 -25.06 5.74 -33.19
C LEU A 280 -25.07 6.23 -31.73
N TYR A 281 -24.73 5.31 -30.79
CA TYR A 281 -24.67 5.61 -29.37
C TYR A 281 -23.59 4.75 -28.70
N ARG A 282 -22.95 5.31 -27.71
CA ARG A 282 -21.99 4.61 -26.85
C ARG A 282 -22.15 5.02 -25.40
N PHE A 283 -21.99 4.05 -24.51
CA PHE A 283 -21.93 4.26 -23.08
C PHE A 283 -20.75 3.47 -22.53
N TYR A 284 -20.02 4.05 -21.60
CA TYR A 284 -18.95 3.39 -20.87
C TYR A 284 -18.92 3.95 -19.45
N SER A 285 -19.09 3.09 -18.45
CA SER A 285 -19.05 3.49 -17.05
C SER A 285 -18.49 2.39 -16.18
N ASN A 286 -17.89 2.80 -15.06
CA ASN A 286 -17.59 1.88 -13.99
C ASN A 286 -18.92 1.44 -13.34
N ASN A 287 -19.07 0.13 -13.10
CA ASN A 287 -20.26 -0.45 -12.47
C ASN A 287 -20.07 -0.71 -10.97
N ASN A 288 -18.92 -0.32 -10.41
CA ASN A 288 -18.61 -0.46 -8.97
C ASN A 288 -18.83 -1.88 -8.44
N GLY A 289 -18.53 -2.90 -9.25
CA GLY A 289 -18.73 -4.30 -8.90
C GLY A 289 -20.18 -4.78 -8.96
N SER A 290 -21.10 -3.95 -9.47
CA SER A 290 -22.52 -4.32 -9.72
C SER A 290 -22.83 -4.06 -11.19
N PRO A 291 -22.66 -5.06 -12.08
CA PRO A 291 -22.88 -4.95 -13.51
C PRO A 291 -24.36 -4.76 -13.89
#